data_0b5bfae70019d4eb13fcb5b64d2174ee
#
_entry.id   0b5bfae70019d4eb13fcb5b64d2174ee
#
_cell.length_a   1.000
_cell.length_b   1.000
_cell.length_c   1.000
_cell.angle_alpha   90.00
_cell.angle_beta   90.00
_cell.angle_gamma   90.00
#
_symmetry.space_group_name_H-M   'P 1'
#
loop_
_entity.id
_entity.type
_entity.pdbx_description
1 polymer ?
#
loop_
_entity_poly.entity_id
_entity_poly.type
_entity_poly.pdbx_seq_one_letter_code
_entity_poly.pdbx_strand_id
1 'polypeptide(L)'
;VIPENIPNLDICWSQRMMRQEQGKMFEERNSAIYYKYSNGSVENLSESSADDEETTGDIKWVSFKNQFFSSVLVADKCLKGAKMESKPIDKNSAFYSDYHKDMEVNTSIDYKSTDANPANFLIYLGPNKFQLLKSYNKYCDSEDLDLNRLVSLGWALFRVINTYIVIPVFDWLTGVCGNMGLAILVLTILLKVVLFPLSNKSYISQAKMRLLAPDV
;
A
#
# COMPACT_ATOMS: atom_id res chain seq x y z
N VAL A 1 23.40 28.91 1.31
CA VAL A 1 23.24 29.58 -0.02
C VAL A 1 23.44 28.52 -1.07
N ILE A 2 22.41 28.24 -1.85
CA ILE A 2 22.47 27.26 -2.96
C ILE A 2 23.04 27.98 -4.16
N PRO A 3 24.04 27.41 -4.85
CA PRO A 3 24.61 28.03 -6.06
C PRO A 3 23.57 28.22 -7.16
N GLU A 4 23.63 29.32 -7.90
CA GLU A 4 22.64 29.69 -8.92
C GLU A 4 22.57 28.75 -10.15
N ASN A 5 23.59 27.90 -10.34
CA ASN A 5 23.74 27.05 -11.54
C ASN A 5 23.43 25.56 -11.28
N ILE A 6 22.69 25.22 -10.23
CA ILE A 6 22.29 23.82 -10.00
C ILE A 6 20.94 23.61 -10.69
N PRO A 7 20.85 22.73 -11.71
CA PRO A 7 19.59 22.46 -12.40
C PRO A 7 18.63 21.58 -11.58
N ASN A 8 19.17 20.71 -10.73
CA ASN A 8 18.39 19.73 -9.96
C ASN A 8 18.87 19.67 -8.52
N LEU A 9 17.98 19.36 -7.61
CA LEU A 9 18.28 19.02 -6.21
C LEU A 9 18.00 17.53 -6.00
N ASP A 10 19.00 16.81 -5.50
CA ASP A 10 18.86 15.42 -5.16
C ASP A 10 18.20 15.27 -3.79
N ILE A 11 17.29 14.33 -3.69
CA ILE A 11 16.59 13.94 -2.47
C ILE A 11 16.93 12.49 -2.19
N CYS A 12 17.60 12.25 -1.06
CA CYS A 12 17.83 10.92 -0.53
C CYS A 12 16.92 10.73 0.68
N TRP A 13 16.07 9.70 0.63
CA TRP A 13 15.20 9.33 1.74
C TRP A 13 15.36 7.86 2.05
N SER A 14 15.73 7.56 3.29
CA SER A 14 15.90 6.19 3.78
C SER A 14 15.12 5.97 5.07
N GLN A 15 14.59 4.78 5.24
CA GLN A 15 13.87 4.38 6.43
C GLN A 15 14.12 2.90 6.72
N ARG A 16 14.52 2.62 7.97
CA ARG A 16 14.58 1.27 8.49
C ARG A 16 13.24 0.94 9.13
N MET A 17 12.57 -0.10 8.62
CA MET A 17 11.22 -0.49 9.03
C MET A 17 11.25 -1.27 10.33
N MET A 18 10.70 -0.67 11.40
CA MET A 18 10.63 -1.27 12.73
C MET A 18 9.58 -2.37 12.76
N ARG A 19 9.89 -3.47 13.44
CA ARG A 19 8.93 -4.53 13.74
C ARG A 19 7.90 -4.08 14.76
N GLN A 20 6.65 -4.41 14.52
CA GLN A 20 5.50 -4.12 15.39
C GLN A 20 4.79 -5.40 15.83
N GLU A 21 4.98 -6.49 15.08
CA GLU A 21 4.33 -7.77 15.29
C GLU A 21 5.32 -8.87 15.70
N GLN A 22 4.80 -9.90 16.37
CA GLN A 22 5.61 -11.10 16.66
C GLN A 22 5.97 -11.86 15.36
N GLY A 23 5.07 -11.85 14.39
CA GLY A 23 5.19 -12.53 13.11
C GLY A 23 6.02 -11.77 12.08
N LYS A 24 7.34 -11.67 12.25
CA LYS A 24 8.24 -10.94 11.34
C LYS A 24 8.00 -11.24 9.86
N MET A 25 7.83 -12.51 9.50
CA MET A 25 7.64 -12.92 8.10
C MET A 25 6.36 -12.33 7.49
N PHE A 26 5.29 -12.21 8.28
CA PHE A 26 4.03 -11.65 7.79
C PHE A 26 4.14 -10.14 7.59
N GLU A 27 4.77 -9.44 8.53
CA GLU A 27 5.01 -8.01 8.46
C GLU A 27 5.94 -7.64 7.29
N GLU A 28 7.02 -8.41 7.11
CA GLU A 28 7.98 -8.24 6.03
C GLU A 28 7.31 -8.37 4.64
N ARG A 29 6.40 -9.34 4.47
CA ARG A 29 5.64 -9.58 3.24
C ARG A 29 4.57 -8.53 2.95
N ASN A 30 4.25 -7.67 3.90
CA ASN A 30 3.30 -6.57 3.72
C ASN A 30 3.97 -5.20 3.68
N SER A 31 5.30 -5.17 3.58
CA SER A 31 6.09 -3.94 3.58
C SER A 31 6.87 -3.81 2.29
N ALA A 32 6.67 -2.69 1.58
CA ALA A 32 7.35 -2.38 0.33
C ALA A 32 7.40 -0.88 0.05
N ILE A 33 8.22 -0.51 -0.91
CA ILE A 33 8.18 0.82 -1.51
C ILE A 33 7.06 0.84 -2.55
N TYR A 34 6.16 1.81 -2.42
CA TYR A 34 5.11 2.13 -3.38
C TYR A 34 5.38 3.49 -3.97
N TYR A 35 5.07 3.67 -5.23
CA TYR A 35 5.20 4.95 -5.91
C TYR A 35 4.13 5.13 -6.98
N LYS A 36 3.82 6.38 -7.30
CA LYS A 36 2.86 6.71 -8.34
C LYS A 36 3.52 7.55 -9.42
N TYR A 37 3.40 7.09 -10.67
CA TYR A 37 3.76 7.91 -11.80
C TYR A 37 2.81 9.10 -11.99
N SER A 38 3.30 10.19 -12.53
CA SER A 38 2.47 11.35 -12.87
C SER A 38 1.39 11.01 -13.91
N ASN A 39 1.57 9.97 -14.72
CA ASN A 39 0.59 9.48 -15.68
C ASN A 39 -0.50 8.58 -15.08
N GLY A 40 -0.52 8.39 -13.77
CA GLY A 40 -1.61 7.76 -13.04
C GLY A 40 -1.44 6.31 -12.61
N SER A 41 -0.41 5.56 -13.02
CA SER A 41 -0.18 4.20 -12.50
C SER A 41 0.49 4.23 -11.12
N VAL A 42 0.04 3.34 -10.24
CA VAL A 42 0.66 3.06 -8.94
C VAL A 42 1.33 1.71 -9.01
N GLU A 43 2.62 1.70 -8.76
CA GLU A 43 3.48 0.52 -8.79
C GLU A 43 4.11 0.30 -7.42
N ASN A 44 4.72 -0.86 -7.23
CA ASN A 44 5.45 -1.19 -6.01
C ASN A 44 6.58 -2.19 -6.27
N LEU A 45 7.62 -2.08 -5.47
CA LEU A 45 8.67 -3.09 -5.39
C LEU A 45 8.12 -4.36 -4.72
N SER A 46 8.86 -5.48 -4.87
CA SER A 46 8.47 -6.76 -4.28
C SER A 46 8.23 -6.64 -2.76
N GLU A 47 7.07 -7.12 -2.33
CA GLU A 47 6.75 -7.23 -0.90
C GLU A 47 7.47 -8.42 -0.24
N SER A 48 7.86 -9.45 -0.99
CA SER A 48 8.33 -10.73 -0.46
C SER A 48 9.85 -10.94 -0.48
N SER A 49 10.58 -10.17 -1.27
CA SER A 49 12.02 -10.32 -1.48
C SER A 49 12.75 -8.98 -1.51
N ALA A 50 14.08 -9.03 -1.48
CA ALA A 50 14.88 -7.88 -1.87
C ALA A 50 14.57 -7.51 -3.31
N ASP A 51 14.44 -6.22 -3.55
CA ASP A 51 14.12 -5.69 -4.88
C ASP A 51 14.69 -4.29 -5.03
N ASP A 52 15.10 -3.97 -6.25
CA ASP A 52 15.57 -2.65 -6.61
C ASP A 52 15.00 -2.25 -7.97
N GLU A 53 14.70 -0.99 -8.13
CA GLU A 53 14.14 -0.45 -9.34
C GLU A 53 14.68 0.95 -9.61
N GLU A 54 15.00 1.22 -10.87
CA GLU A 54 15.40 2.53 -11.34
C GLU A 54 14.43 2.98 -12.44
N THR A 55 13.75 4.09 -12.19
CA THR A 55 12.81 4.67 -13.15
C THR A 55 13.25 6.07 -13.56
N THR A 56 13.07 6.39 -14.83
CA THR A 56 13.31 7.73 -15.41
C THR A 56 12.02 8.53 -15.55
N GLY A 57 10.86 7.92 -15.29
CA GLY A 57 9.56 8.59 -15.39
C GLY A 57 9.32 9.56 -14.24
N ASP A 58 8.48 10.57 -14.50
CA ASP A 58 8.04 11.54 -13.50
C ASP A 58 7.17 10.85 -12.45
N ILE A 59 7.53 10.99 -11.16
CA ILE A 59 6.86 10.36 -10.03
C ILE A 59 6.14 11.45 -9.23
N LYS A 60 4.85 11.20 -8.91
CA LYS A 60 4.03 12.11 -8.12
C LYS A 60 4.29 11.96 -6.62
N TRP A 61 4.41 10.72 -6.14
CA TRP A 61 4.72 10.41 -4.76
C TRP A 61 5.44 9.07 -4.62
N VAL A 62 6.21 8.96 -3.54
CA VAL A 62 6.86 7.73 -3.09
C VAL A 62 6.44 7.45 -1.65
N SER A 63 6.26 6.18 -1.31
CA SER A 63 5.85 5.74 0.02
C SER A 63 6.68 4.56 0.51
N PHE A 64 7.11 4.64 1.75
CA PHE A 64 7.55 3.48 2.53
C PHE A 64 6.34 2.94 3.29
N LYS A 65 5.78 1.86 2.80
CA LYS A 65 4.62 1.20 3.40
C LYS A 65 5.09 0.10 4.33
N ASN A 66 4.62 0.12 5.57
CA ASN A 66 4.61 -1.02 6.47
C ASN A 66 3.20 -1.63 6.51
N GLN A 67 3.00 -2.71 7.24
CA GLN A 67 1.72 -3.40 7.34
C GLN A 67 0.56 -2.48 7.75
N PHE A 68 0.74 -1.65 8.77
CA PHE A 68 -0.31 -0.79 9.33
C PHE A 68 -0.11 0.69 9.13
N PHE A 69 1.10 1.12 8.82
CA PHE A 69 1.46 2.53 8.69
C PHE A 69 2.26 2.76 7.41
N SER A 70 2.14 3.96 6.88
CA SER A 70 2.95 4.41 5.74
C SER A 70 3.52 5.80 5.98
N SER A 71 4.71 5.99 5.44
CA SER A 71 5.35 7.28 5.26
C SER A 71 5.28 7.62 3.77
N VAL A 72 4.65 8.72 3.39
CA VAL A 72 4.48 9.11 1.98
C VAL A 72 5.05 10.50 1.77
N LEU A 73 5.87 10.64 0.76
CA LEU A 73 6.37 11.92 0.26
C LEU A 73 5.67 12.23 -1.07
N VAL A 74 4.82 13.24 -1.07
CA VAL A 74 4.12 13.74 -2.26
C VAL A 74 4.81 15.02 -2.73
N ALA A 75 5.17 15.09 -3.99
CA ALA A 75 5.72 16.30 -4.59
C ALA A 75 4.62 17.07 -5.33
N ASP A 76 4.59 18.37 -5.15
CA ASP A 76 3.74 19.29 -5.93
C ASP A 76 4.18 19.26 -7.40
N LYS A 77 5.45 19.59 -7.65
CA LYS A 77 6.14 19.31 -8.91
C LYS A 77 6.67 17.88 -8.85
N CYS A 78 6.52 17.10 -9.92
CA CYS A 78 6.92 15.70 -9.92
C CYS A 78 8.41 15.52 -9.59
N LEU A 79 8.73 14.41 -8.94
CA LEU A 79 10.08 13.90 -8.75
C LEU A 79 10.59 13.38 -10.11
N LYS A 80 11.86 13.66 -10.44
CA LYS A 80 12.48 13.30 -11.72
C LYS A 80 13.22 11.97 -11.59
N GLY A 81 12.56 10.90 -12.01
CA GLY A 81 13.09 9.56 -11.82
C GLY A 81 13.29 9.19 -10.35
N ALA A 82 13.53 7.94 -10.09
CA ALA A 82 13.95 7.48 -8.77
C ALA A 82 14.73 6.18 -8.89
N LYS A 83 15.76 6.05 -8.05
CA LYS A 83 16.38 4.78 -7.74
C LYS A 83 15.89 4.34 -6.37
N MET A 84 15.23 3.20 -6.33
CA MET A 84 14.58 2.66 -5.15
C MET A 84 15.18 1.32 -4.80
N GLU A 85 15.39 1.07 -3.52
CA GLU A 85 15.92 -0.19 -3.03
C GLU A 85 15.19 -0.62 -1.77
N SER A 86 14.82 -1.89 -1.69
CA SER A 86 14.16 -2.52 -0.54
C SER A 86 14.87 -3.83 -0.20
N LYS A 87 15.47 -3.91 0.99
CA LYS A 87 16.25 -5.07 1.43
C LYS A 87 15.77 -5.58 2.79
N PRO A 88 15.47 -6.90 2.92
CA PRO A 88 15.27 -7.50 4.24
C PRO A 88 16.53 -7.37 5.09
N ILE A 89 16.37 -7.16 6.40
CA ILE A 89 17.49 -7.13 7.34
C ILE A 89 18.12 -8.52 7.45
N ASP A 90 19.43 -8.59 7.29
CA ASP A 90 20.19 -9.84 7.42
C ASP A 90 20.01 -10.46 8.81
N LYS A 91 19.89 -11.79 8.86
CA LYS A 91 19.71 -12.56 10.10
C LYS A 91 20.86 -12.40 11.09
N ASN A 92 22.05 -12.11 10.59
CA ASN A 92 23.26 -11.90 11.40
C ASN A 92 23.43 -10.44 11.83
N SER A 93 22.56 -9.54 11.41
CA SER A 93 22.60 -8.13 11.79
C SER A 93 22.16 -7.95 13.25
N ALA A 94 22.82 -7.04 13.98
CA ALA A 94 22.41 -6.61 15.30
C ALA A 94 21.00 -6.00 15.34
N PHE A 95 20.49 -5.56 14.18
CA PHE A 95 19.17 -4.96 14.03
C PHE A 95 18.06 -5.96 13.70
N TYR A 96 18.39 -7.25 13.52
CA TYR A 96 17.43 -8.26 13.09
C TYR A 96 16.25 -8.48 14.04
N SER A 97 16.44 -8.27 15.34
CA SER A 97 15.37 -8.39 16.36
C SER A 97 14.31 -7.31 16.22
N ASP A 98 14.73 -6.08 15.92
CA ASP A 98 13.89 -4.89 16.06
C ASP A 98 13.38 -4.35 14.72
N TYR A 99 14.04 -4.72 13.64
CA TYR A 99 13.72 -4.26 12.29
C TYR A 99 13.58 -5.41 11.31
N HIS A 100 12.82 -5.19 10.24
CA HIS A 100 12.61 -6.23 9.24
C HIS A 100 13.10 -5.87 7.84
N LYS A 101 13.13 -4.57 7.49
CA LYS A 101 13.50 -4.12 6.14
C LYS A 101 14.20 -2.77 6.15
N ASP A 102 15.20 -2.58 5.30
CA ASP A 102 15.76 -1.28 4.94
C ASP A 102 15.18 -0.84 3.59
N MET A 103 14.72 0.40 3.51
CA MET A 103 14.16 1.01 2.31
C MET A 103 14.87 2.32 2.04
N GLU A 104 15.23 2.54 0.77
CA GLU A 104 15.91 3.75 0.32
C GLU A 104 15.35 4.21 -1.02
N VAL A 105 15.24 5.52 -1.17
CA VAL A 105 14.86 6.18 -2.42
C VAL A 105 15.79 7.35 -2.65
N ASN A 106 16.41 7.37 -3.82
CA ASN A 106 17.20 8.47 -4.34
C ASN A 106 16.49 9.02 -5.57
N THR A 107 16.11 10.28 -5.52
CA THR A 107 15.36 10.98 -6.57
C THR A 107 15.84 12.41 -6.70
N SER A 108 15.36 13.15 -7.68
CA SER A 108 15.68 14.55 -7.84
C SER A 108 14.46 15.40 -8.21
N ILE A 109 14.58 16.70 -8.03
CA ILE A 109 13.61 17.69 -8.48
C ILE A 109 14.29 18.76 -9.30
N ASP A 110 13.58 19.29 -10.30
CA ASP A 110 14.02 20.47 -11.02
C ASP A 110 14.11 21.66 -10.06
N TYR A 111 15.25 22.32 -10.08
CA TYR A 111 15.49 23.50 -9.25
C TYR A 111 15.94 24.68 -10.11
N LYS A 112 15.30 25.82 -9.90
CA LYS A 112 15.76 27.10 -10.46
C LYS A 112 15.70 28.13 -9.35
N SER A 113 16.83 28.76 -9.03
CA SER A 113 16.94 29.80 -7.98
C SER A 113 16.03 31.00 -8.21
N THR A 114 15.65 31.26 -9.47
CA THR A 114 14.77 32.36 -9.89
C THR A 114 13.31 31.95 -10.02
N ASP A 115 12.93 30.71 -9.66
CA ASP A 115 11.56 30.24 -9.79
C ASP A 115 10.66 30.92 -8.74
N ALA A 116 9.65 31.65 -9.21
CA ALA A 116 8.66 32.30 -8.35
C ALA A 116 7.78 31.27 -7.60
N ASN A 117 7.73 30.02 -8.09
CA ASN A 117 6.99 28.92 -7.48
C ASN A 117 7.98 27.87 -6.90
N PRO A 118 8.25 27.91 -5.60
CA PRO A 118 9.08 26.91 -4.95
C PRO A 118 8.45 25.52 -5.05
N ALA A 119 9.26 24.46 -5.01
CA ALA A 119 8.76 23.12 -4.90
C ALA A 119 8.17 22.90 -3.49
N ASN A 120 6.92 22.44 -3.44
CA ASN A 120 6.24 22.11 -2.19
C ASN A 120 6.16 20.59 -2.05
N PHE A 121 6.30 20.12 -0.83
CA PHE A 121 6.17 18.72 -0.48
C PHE A 121 5.11 18.54 0.60
N LEU A 122 4.31 17.49 0.45
CA LEU A 122 3.43 17.01 1.50
C LEU A 122 3.98 15.70 2.03
N ILE A 123 4.16 15.62 3.34
CA ILE A 123 4.55 14.38 4.02
C ILE A 123 3.34 13.86 4.78
N TYR A 124 2.91 12.64 4.44
CA TYR A 124 1.92 11.90 5.22
C TYR A 124 2.64 10.86 6.06
N LEU A 125 2.40 10.86 7.35
CA LEU A 125 2.84 9.86 8.31
C LEU A 125 1.62 9.36 9.07
N GLY A 126 1.16 8.15 8.78
CA GLY A 126 -0.09 7.71 9.40
C GLY A 126 -0.52 6.29 9.05
N PRO A 127 -1.69 5.87 9.59
CA PRO A 127 -2.18 4.52 9.44
C PRO A 127 -2.69 4.22 8.02
N ASN A 128 -2.53 2.97 7.59
CA ASN A 128 -3.04 2.46 6.32
C ASN A 128 -4.56 2.22 6.38
N LYS A 129 -5.32 3.26 6.72
CA LYS A 129 -6.78 3.20 6.77
C LYS A 129 -7.37 3.65 5.43
N PHE A 130 -8.06 2.75 4.73
CA PHE A 130 -8.57 2.96 3.37
C PHE A 130 -9.37 4.27 3.21
N GLN A 131 -10.34 4.52 4.08
CA GLN A 131 -11.18 5.73 4.01
C GLN A 131 -10.37 7.01 4.27
N LEU A 132 -9.41 6.97 5.21
CA LEU A 132 -8.53 8.09 5.50
C LEU A 132 -7.64 8.41 4.29
N LEU A 133 -6.96 7.40 3.74
CA LEU A 133 -6.11 7.58 2.56
C LEU A 133 -6.90 8.05 1.35
N LYS A 134 -8.13 7.55 1.16
CA LYS A 134 -9.03 8.00 0.11
C LYS A 134 -9.43 9.47 0.27
N SER A 135 -9.57 9.98 1.51
CA SER A 135 -9.90 11.39 1.73
C SER A 135 -8.81 12.35 1.29
N TYR A 136 -7.55 11.91 1.28
CA TYR A 136 -6.41 12.71 0.81
C TYR A 136 -6.27 12.74 -0.72
N ASN A 137 -6.99 11.91 -1.47
CA ASN A 137 -6.91 11.91 -2.93
C ASN A 137 -7.24 13.28 -3.55
N LYS A 138 -8.07 14.07 -2.89
CA LYS A 138 -8.49 15.41 -3.33
C LYS A 138 -7.57 16.54 -2.84
N TYR A 139 -6.46 16.22 -2.18
CA TYR A 139 -5.59 17.24 -1.58
C TYR A 139 -4.73 17.97 -2.62
N CYS A 140 -4.51 17.38 -3.78
CA CYS A 140 -3.90 18.04 -4.93
C CYS A 140 -5.00 18.38 -5.93
N ASP A 141 -5.18 19.66 -6.24
CA ASP A 141 -6.26 20.17 -7.09
C ASP A 141 -6.24 19.63 -8.53
N SER A 142 -5.14 19.05 -8.96
CA SER A 142 -4.94 18.63 -10.35
C SER A 142 -5.07 17.13 -10.62
N GLU A 143 -4.87 16.25 -9.61
CA GLU A 143 -4.84 14.80 -9.84
C GLU A 143 -5.20 14.02 -8.56
N ASP A 144 -5.92 12.91 -8.73
CA ASP A 144 -6.13 11.95 -7.65
C ASP A 144 -4.81 11.31 -7.22
N LEU A 145 -4.47 11.43 -5.93
CA LEU A 145 -3.25 10.85 -5.38
C LEU A 145 -3.30 9.31 -5.32
N ASP A 146 -4.48 8.71 -5.32
CA ASP A 146 -4.68 7.26 -5.22
C ASP A 146 -3.99 6.60 -4.01
N LEU A 147 -3.79 7.34 -2.90
CA LEU A 147 -3.13 6.83 -1.70
C LEU A 147 -3.85 5.62 -1.09
N ASN A 148 -5.16 5.47 -1.34
CA ASN A 148 -5.91 4.29 -0.94
C ASN A 148 -5.41 2.99 -1.58
N ARG A 149 -4.59 3.06 -2.65
CA ARG A 149 -3.93 1.89 -3.24
C ARG A 149 -2.80 1.32 -2.37
N LEU A 150 -2.31 2.07 -1.38
CA LEU A 150 -1.41 1.56 -0.35
C LEU A 150 -2.07 0.43 0.47
N VAL A 151 -3.40 0.42 0.57
CA VAL A 151 -4.14 -0.68 1.20
C VAL A 151 -4.34 -1.78 0.18
N SER A 152 -3.64 -2.91 0.36
CA SER A 152 -3.73 -4.08 -0.52
C SER A 152 -5.06 -4.80 -0.31
N LEU A 153 -6.05 -4.54 -1.15
CA LEU A 153 -7.38 -5.17 -1.11
C LEU A 153 -7.47 -6.46 -1.93
N GLY A 154 -6.31 -7.00 -2.33
CA GLY A 154 -6.23 -8.19 -3.15
C GLY A 154 -6.47 -7.93 -4.64
N TRP A 155 -6.65 -9.02 -5.40
CA TRP A 155 -6.85 -9.00 -6.84
C TRP A 155 -8.09 -8.17 -7.25
N ALA A 156 -8.17 -7.72 -8.50
CA ALA A 156 -9.15 -6.73 -8.99
C ALA A 156 -10.60 -7.03 -8.57
N LEU A 157 -11.04 -8.29 -8.68
CA LEU A 157 -12.39 -8.71 -8.27
C LEU A 157 -12.61 -8.54 -6.75
N PHE A 158 -11.64 -8.99 -5.95
CA PHE A 158 -11.72 -8.86 -4.50
C PHE A 158 -11.66 -7.40 -4.06
N ARG A 159 -10.88 -6.57 -4.76
CA ARG A 159 -10.83 -5.13 -4.51
C ARG A 159 -12.21 -4.49 -4.69
N VAL A 160 -12.92 -4.81 -5.77
CA VAL A 160 -14.28 -4.28 -6.01
C VAL A 160 -15.23 -4.71 -4.90
N ILE A 161 -15.26 -5.99 -4.55
CA ILE A 161 -16.11 -6.52 -3.48
C ILE A 161 -15.77 -5.85 -2.14
N ASN A 162 -14.48 -5.77 -1.80
CA ASN A 162 -14.04 -5.16 -0.55
C ASN A 162 -14.40 -3.68 -0.50
N THR A 163 -14.16 -2.92 -1.56
CA THR A 163 -14.40 -1.47 -1.59
C THR A 163 -15.88 -1.11 -1.55
N TYR A 164 -16.72 -1.83 -2.27
CA TYR A 164 -18.14 -1.45 -2.44
C TYR A 164 -19.10 -2.22 -1.52
N ILE A 165 -18.70 -3.36 -0.98
CA ILE A 165 -19.56 -4.20 -0.14
C ILE A 165 -18.97 -4.33 1.28
N VAL A 166 -17.77 -4.90 1.42
CA VAL A 166 -17.25 -5.29 2.73
C VAL A 166 -16.94 -4.07 3.60
N ILE A 167 -16.21 -3.10 3.08
CA ILE A 167 -15.81 -1.91 3.84
C ILE A 167 -17.03 -1.08 4.27
N PRO A 168 -17.99 -0.71 3.40
CA PRO A 168 -19.19 0.04 3.83
C PRO A 168 -20.04 -0.72 4.84
N VAL A 169 -20.23 -2.02 4.66
CA VAL A 169 -20.98 -2.85 5.61
C VAL A 169 -20.27 -2.94 6.96
N PHE A 170 -18.96 -3.10 6.96
CA PHE A 170 -18.16 -3.12 8.17
C PHE A 170 -18.20 -1.78 8.91
N ASP A 171 -18.02 -0.66 8.20
CA ASP A 171 -18.10 0.69 8.78
C ASP A 171 -19.48 0.95 9.40
N TRP A 172 -20.55 0.52 8.72
CA TRP A 172 -21.92 0.61 9.26
C TRP A 172 -22.08 -0.27 10.53
N LEU A 173 -21.63 -1.52 10.48
CA LEU A 173 -21.69 -2.43 11.63
C LEU A 173 -20.91 -1.90 12.84
N THR A 174 -19.72 -1.34 12.63
CA THR A 174 -18.93 -0.77 13.74
C THR A 174 -19.63 0.43 14.38
N GLY A 175 -20.35 1.23 13.57
CA GLY A 175 -21.17 2.35 14.07
C GLY A 175 -22.38 1.88 14.90
N VAL A 176 -23.03 0.77 14.52
CA VAL A 176 -24.20 0.24 15.21
C VAL A 176 -23.82 -0.59 16.43
N CYS A 177 -22.83 -1.45 16.31
CA CYS A 177 -22.46 -2.41 17.37
C CYS A 177 -21.64 -1.78 18.50
N GLY A 178 -20.95 -0.65 18.26
CA GLY A 178 -20.07 0.01 19.23
C GLY A 178 -18.87 -0.86 19.68
N ASN A 179 -18.77 -2.09 19.19
CA ASN A 179 -17.71 -3.06 19.49
C ASN A 179 -17.22 -3.73 18.22
N MET A 180 -15.93 -3.57 17.94
CA MET A 180 -15.31 -4.07 16.71
C MET A 180 -15.34 -5.62 16.61
N GLY A 181 -15.20 -6.32 17.72
CA GLY A 181 -15.28 -7.80 17.77
C GLY A 181 -16.67 -8.31 17.39
N LEU A 182 -17.73 -7.65 17.90
CA LEU A 182 -19.11 -7.99 17.56
C LEU A 182 -19.40 -7.69 16.07
N ALA A 183 -18.90 -6.56 15.56
CA ALA A 183 -19.02 -6.20 14.14
C ALA A 183 -18.39 -7.26 13.22
N ILE A 184 -17.21 -7.77 13.56
CA ILE A 184 -16.53 -8.84 12.80
C ILE A 184 -17.35 -10.12 12.83
N LEU A 185 -17.89 -10.49 14.00
CA LEU A 185 -18.71 -11.69 14.15
C LEU A 185 -19.98 -11.62 13.28
N VAL A 186 -20.70 -10.51 13.36
CA VAL A 186 -21.93 -10.29 12.57
C VAL A 186 -21.59 -10.26 11.07
N LEU A 187 -20.53 -9.57 10.65
CA LEU A 187 -20.07 -9.55 9.27
C LEU A 187 -19.76 -10.96 8.77
N THR A 188 -19.09 -11.77 9.58
CA THR A 188 -18.75 -13.16 9.22
C THR A 188 -20.00 -14.01 9.00
N ILE A 189 -21.01 -13.88 9.86
CA ILE A 189 -22.30 -14.58 9.71
C ILE A 189 -23.00 -14.11 8.43
N LEU A 190 -23.07 -12.81 8.20
CA LEU A 190 -23.70 -12.22 7.01
C LEU A 190 -23.05 -12.73 5.72
N LEU A 191 -21.73 -12.72 5.65
CA LEU A 191 -21.00 -13.25 4.50
C LEU A 191 -21.26 -14.76 4.30
N LYS A 192 -21.30 -15.55 5.37
CA LYS A 192 -21.66 -16.98 5.28
C LYS A 192 -23.06 -17.20 4.74
N VAL A 193 -24.05 -16.41 5.19
CA VAL A 193 -25.42 -16.49 4.69
C VAL A 193 -25.50 -16.15 3.20
N VAL A 194 -24.82 -15.08 2.77
CA VAL A 194 -24.77 -14.67 1.34
C VAL A 194 -24.09 -15.73 0.47
N LEU A 195 -23.01 -16.33 0.97
CA LEU A 195 -22.27 -17.36 0.22
C LEU A 195 -22.88 -18.76 0.30
N PHE A 196 -23.82 -19.00 1.24
CA PHE A 196 -24.43 -20.30 1.45
C PHE A 196 -25.06 -20.93 0.20
N PRO A 197 -25.87 -20.19 -0.63
CA PRO A 197 -26.47 -20.80 -1.83
C PRO A 197 -25.40 -21.19 -2.86
N LEU A 198 -24.32 -20.46 -2.97
CA LEU A 198 -23.21 -20.77 -3.87
C LEU A 198 -22.43 -21.99 -3.39
N SER A 199 -22.12 -22.04 -2.11
CA SER A 199 -21.43 -23.17 -1.46
C SER A 199 -22.28 -24.45 -1.57
N ASN A 200 -23.59 -24.37 -1.33
CA ASN A 200 -24.50 -25.51 -1.43
C ASN A 200 -24.54 -26.11 -2.86
N LYS A 201 -24.61 -25.26 -3.89
CA LYS A 201 -24.51 -25.71 -5.29
C LYS A 201 -23.18 -26.42 -5.57
N SER A 202 -22.08 -25.93 -5.04
CA SER A 202 -20.75 -26.55 -5.19
C SER A 202 -20.71 -27.94 -4.53
N TYR A 203 -21.23 -28.06 -3.30
CA TYR A 203 -21.30 -29.36 -2.59
C TYR A 203 -22.16 -30.38 -3.33
N ILE A 204 -23.32 -29.97 -3.82
CA ILE A 204 -24.20 -30.84 -4.61
C ILE A 204 -23.50 -31.30 -5.90
N SER A 205 -22.80 -30.41 -6.60
CA SER A 205 -22.03 -30.74 -7.79
C SER A 205 -20.92 -31.75 -7.51
N GLN A 206 -20.17 -31.56 -6.40
CA GLN A 206 -19.13 -32.48 -5.98
C GLN A 206 -19.70 -33.85 -5.59
N ALA A 207 -20.83 -33.87 -4.88
CA ALA A 207 -21.51 -35.14 -4.54
C ALA A 207 -21.96 -35.89 -5.77
N LYS A 208 -22.51 -35.22 -6.80
CA LYS A 208 -22.89 -35.84 -8.08
C LYS A 208 -21.67 -36.39 -8.84
N MET A 209 -20.53 -35.68 -8.83
CA MET A 209 -19.30 -36.17 -9.44
C MET A 209 -18.77 -37.42 -8.76
N ARG A 210 -18.87 -37.55 -7.42
CA ARG A 210 -18.47 -38.76 -6.69
C ARG A 210 -19.34 -39.96 -7.03
N LEU A 211 -20.63 -39.75 -7.32
CA LEU A 211 -21.53 -40.82 -7.74
C LEU A 211 -21.30 -41.26 -9.18
N LEU A 212 -20.66 -40.40 -10.00
CA LEU A 212 -20.35 -40.72 -11.40
C LEU A 212 -18.92 -41.26 -11.61
N ALA A 213 -18.06 -41.18 -10.60
CA ALA A 213 -16.74 -41.81 -10.62
C ALA A 213 -16.97 -43.35 -10.47
N PRO A 214 -16.67 -44.17 -11.48
CA PRO A 214 -16.73 -45.63 -11.32
C PRO A 214 -15.68 -46.03 -10.30
N ASP A 215 -16.03 -46.94 -9.39
CA ASP A 215 -15.10 -47.61 -8.50
C ASP A 215 -14.03 -48.28 -9.35
N VAL A 216 -12.78 -47.75 -9.33
CA VAL A 216 -11.58 -48.37 -9.91
C VAL A 216 -10.74 -48.91 -8.77
#